data_8315bcd535c78dff3ee9482d7d21f24c
#
_entry.id   8315bcd535c78dff3ee9482d7d21f24c
#
_cell.length_a   1.000
_cell.length_b   1.000
_cell.length_c   1.000
_cell.angle_alpha   90.00
_cell.angle_beta   90.00
_cell.angle_gamma   90.00
#
_symmetry.space_group_name_H-M   'P 1'
#
loop_
_entity.id
_entity.type
_entity.pdbx_description
1 polymer ?
#
loop_
_entity_poly.entity_id
_entity_poly.type
_entity_poly.pdbx_seq_one_letter_code
_entity_poly.pdbx_strand_id
1 'polypeptide(L)'
;MNTTTFRFFACLLAFFLSFYAGDQAFAKVYIDIDSPSFQKFPMAIHDFQGTGKYLPAGDLSIWFPETLAKYLTMTGFFNIIPKKAYLEDQKQTNQPDQRIDFDSWTAIGAEYLVKGRYRQSGGNLITEFRLYDVIRAEQILGKEYTGKIEEKNEMVRQFAREILVALTGDGSVFDTKIAFIMKQGKMSDVYMINFDGSNLARVTNERSITLSPRWSPDGQYISYTSYRDGNPDLYMKSLNGARTKKIARFSGINLSGSWAKDGSRILFTTRKDGNEEIYVMNIHTGYLGRLTHHLSIDVSPTWSPDNQKIAFVSNRSGSPQIYLMDADGNNVKRLTYDGNYNTSPSWSSRGKRIAYEGLINGRFQIFTIDEDGTRNTQMTFDNADHESPTWSPDGRYLVFDVRRNDRSGIYIMNANGSNLRLLYGGNSRSISPSWSPRLK
;
A
#
# COMPACT_ATOMS: atom_id res chain seq x y z
N MET A 1 -25.56 13.37 66.19
CA MET A 1 -24.79 13.25 64.91
C MET A 1 -25.77 13.55 63.80
N ASN A 2 -25.60 14.67 63.13
CA ASN A 2 -26.59 15.24 62.21
C ASN A 2 -26.66 14.49 60.86
N THR A 3 -27.88 14.17 60.46
CA THR A 3 -28.22 13.51 59.19
C THR A 3 -27.67 14.16 57.91
N THR A 4 -27.21 15.41 58.03
CA THR A 4 -26.57 16.17 56.94
C THR A 4 -25.13 15.73 56.68
N THR A 5 -24.38 15.29 57.68
CA THR A 5 -22.99 14.83 57.54
C THR A 5 -22.91 13.45 56.87
N PHE A 6 -23.94 12.61 57.03
CA PHE A 6 -23.97 11.29 56.40
C PHE A 6 -24.28 11.36 54.90
N ARG A 7 -25.07 12.34 54.48
CA ARG A 7 -25.35 12.55 53.04
C ARG A 7 -24.14 13.11 52.26
N PHE A 8 -23.30 13.93 52.91
CA PHE A 8 -22.10 14.47 52.29
C PHE A 8 -21.01 13.39 52.07
N PHE A 9 -20.89 12.45 53.02
CA PHE A 9 -19.94 11.34 52.90
C PHE A 9 -20.38 10.30 51.86
N ALA A 10 -21.68 10.03 51.75
CA ALA A 10 -22.22 9.14 50.72
C ALA A 10 -22.09 9.69 49.29
N CYS A 11 -22.22 11.01 49.08
CA CYS A 11 -21.99 11.67 47.81
C CYS A 11 -20.52 11.73 47.45
N LEU A 12 -19.58 11.90 48.39
CA LEU A 12 -18.14 11.87 48.12
C LEU A 12 -17.65 10.45 47.76
N LEU A 13 -18.19 9.41 48.39
CA LEU A 13 -17.87 8.00 48.08
C LEU A 13 -18.41 7.60 46.68
N ALA A 14 -19.59 8.09 46.28
CA ALA A 14 -20.17 7.87 44.98
C ALA A 14 -19.39 8.61 43.89
N PHE A 15 -18.81 9.77 44.19
CA PHE A 15 -17.98 10.56 43.26
C PHE A 15 -16.58 9.94 43.07
N PHE A 16 -16.03 9.26 44.09
CA PHE A 16 -14.75 8.52 43.95
C PHE A 16 -14.92 7.15 43.26
N LEU A 17 -16.10 6.52 43.31
CA LEU A 17 -16.35 5.28 42.58
C LEU A 17 -16.64 5.47 41.09
N SER A 18 -17.04 6.68 40.67
CA SER A 18 -17.25 6.99 39.24
C SER A 18 -15.95 7.33 38.47
N PHE A 19 -14.82 7.49 39.16
CA PHE A 19 -13.52 7.76 38.54
C PHE A 19 -12.68 6.49 38.26
N TYR A 20 -13.18 5.29 38.61
CA TYR A 20 -12.49 4.01 38.37
C TYR A 20 -13.14 3.17 37.26
N ALA A 21 -14.01 3.74 36.44
CA ALA A 21 -14.30 3.19 35.14
C ALA A 21 -13.15 3.67 34.18
N GLY A 22 -11.95 3.22 34.48
CA GLY A 22 -10.83 3.38 33.57
C GLY A 22 -11.18 2.63 32.28
N ASP A 23 -11.40 3.36 31.20
CA ASP A 23 -11.27 2.80 29.86
C ASP A 23 -9.98 1.97 29.85
N GLN A 24 -10.12 0.68 29.72
CA GLN A 24 -9.00 -0.20 29.42
C GLN A 24 -8.49 0.26 28.04
N ALA A 25 -7.59 1.23 28.03
CA ALA A 25 -6.81 1.56 26.88
C ALA A 25 -6.04 0.28 26.52
N PHE A 26 -6.58 -0.51 25.62
CA PHE A 26 -5.83 -1.56 24.96
C PHE A 26 -4.56 -0.92 24.41
N ALA A 27 -3.44 -1.24 24.99
CA ALA A 27 -2.15 -0.86 24.44
C ALA A 27 -2.11 -1.42 23.01
N LYS A 28 -2.36 -0.57 22.00
CA LYS A 28 -2.11 -0.92 20.61
C LYS A 28 -0.65 -1.32 20.55
N VAL A 29 -0.39 -2.60 20.34
CA VAL A 29 0.97 -3.07 20.05
C VAL A 29 1.38 -2.38 18.78
N TYR A 30 2.21 -1.36 18.90
CA TYR A 30 2.77 -0.64 17.76
C TYR A 30 3.83 -1.57 17.17
N ILE A 31 3.45 -2.34 16.18
CA ILE A 31 4.36 -3.27 15.51
C ILE A 31 5.24 -2.44 14.59
N ASP A 32 6.50 -2.29 14.97
CA ASP A 32 7.52 -1.70 14.10
C ASP A 32 7.91 -2.72 13.03
N ILE A 33 7.22 -2.65 11.90
CA ILE A 33 7.45 -3.51 10.72
C ILE A 33 8.77 -3.19 10.05
N ASP A 34 9.31 -1.99 10.28
CA ASP A 34 10.59 -1.55 9.73
C ASP A 34 11.77 -2.19 10.48
N SER A 35 11.47 -2.86 11.62
CA SER A 35 12.49 -3.59 12.36
C SER A 35 12.98 -4.79 11.56
N PRO A 36 14.30 -4.97 11.36
CA PRO A 36 14.87 -6.19 10.79
C PRO A 36 14.53 -7.45 11.61
N SER A 37 14.17 -7.28 12.89
CA SER A 37 13.80 -8.35 13.82
C SER A 37 12.29 -8.61 13.89
N PHE A 38 11.48 -8.03 13.00
CA PHE A 38 10.04 -8.27 12.97
C PHE A 38 9.73 -9.76 12.79
N GLN A 39 9.06 -10.35 13.77
CA GLN A 39 8.55 -11.72 13.70
C GLN A 39 7.10 -11.71 13.23
N LYS A 40 6.81 -12.57 12.24
CA LYS A 40 5.44 -12.74 11.73
C LYS A 40 4.59 -13.44 12.79
N PHE A 41 3.33 -13.00 12.91
CA PHE A 41 2.36 -13.61 13.81
C PHE A 41 2.00 -15.02 13.37
N PRO A 42 2.24 -16.05 14.20
CA PRO A 42 1.78 -17.41 13.89
C PRO A 42 0.25 -17.48 13.99
N MET A 43 -0.40 -17.82 12.88
CA MET A 43 -1.86 -17.88 12.79
C MET A 43 -2.34 -19.22 12.25
N ALA A 44 -3.28 -19.83 12.96
CA ALA A 44 -4.03 -20.99 12.50
C ALA A 44 -5.36 -20.53 11.89
N ILE A 45 -5.76 -21.12 10.77
CA ILE A 45 -7.05 -20.86 10.10
C ILE A 45 -7.74 -22.21 9.93
N HIS A 46 -8.75 -22.46 10.76
CA HIS A 46 -9.50 -23.72 10.76
C HIS A 46 -10.44 -23.77 9.53
N ASP A 47 -10.83 -24.99 9.11
CA ASP A 47 -11.84 -25.17 8.10
C ASP A 47 -13.18 -24.59 8.55
N PHE A 48 -13.89 -23.94 7.62
CA PHE A 48 -15.14 -23.26 7.95
C PHE A 48 -16.31 -24.26 7.90
N GLN A 49 -17.27 -24.06 8.79
CA GLN A 49 -18.40 -24.94 8.94
C GLN A 49 -19.60 -24.45 8.16
N GLY A 50 -20.09 -25.32 7.26
CA GLY A 50 -21.39 -25.12 6.65
C GLY A 50 -22.51 -25.43 7.65
N THR A 51 -23.45 -24.49 7.83
CA THR A 51 -24.59 -24.65 8.75
C THR A 51 -25.91 -24.47 8.01
N GLY A 52 -26.98 -25.17 8.47
CA GLY A 52 -28.31 -25.08 7.87
C GLY A 52 -28.62 -26.19 6.87
N LYS A 53 -29.86 -26.20 6.37
CA LYS A 53 -30.41 -27.26 5.51
C LYS A 53 -29.89 -27.16 4.07
N TYR A 54 -29.57 -25.95 3.62
CA TYR A 54 -29.09 -25.68 2.27
C TYR A 54 -27.69 -25.08 2.34
N LEU A 55 -26.74 -25.70 1.68
CA LEU A 55 -25.37 -25.20 1.54
C LEU A 55 -25.17 -24.70 0.11
N PRO A 56 -24.38 -23.64 -0.10
CA PRO A 56 -23.98 -23.18 -1.43
C PRO A 56 -23.24 -24.27 -2.20
N ALA A 57 -23.34 -24.24 -3.53
CA ALA A 57 -22.56 -25.13 -4.38
C ALA A 57 -21.05 -24.85 -4.23
N GLY A 58 -20.25 -25.92 -4.22
CA GLY A 58 -18.80 -25.89 -4.03
C GLY A 58 -18.37 -26.05 -2.56
N ASP A 59 -17.13 -26.44 -2.39
CA ASP A 59 -16.55 -26.66 -1.06
C ASP A 59 -16.06 -25.33 -0.44
N LEU A 60 -16.98 -24.57 0.11
CA LEU A 60 -16.67 -23.30 0.79
C LEU A 60 -15.94 -23.51 2.13
N SER A 61 -16.01 -24.73 2.70
CA SER A 61 -15.33 -25.03 3.96
C SER A 61 -13.81 -24.89 3.84
N ILE A 62 -13.26 -25.26 2.70
CA ILE A 62 -11.84 -25.16 2.36
C ILE A 62 -11.53 -23.82 1.68
N TRP A 63 -12.44 -23.37 0.80
CA TRP A 63 -12.22 -22.16 0.01
C TRP A 63 -12.05 -20.89 0.86
N PHE A 64 -12.86 -20.71 1.92
CA PHE A 64 -12.79 -19.55 2.80
C PHE A 64 -11.44 -19.43 3.54
N PRO A 65 -10.98 -20.48 4.27
CA PRO A 65 -9.71 -20.42 4.96
C PRO A 65 -8.51 -20.26 4.02
N GLU A 66 -8.51 -20.92 2.85
CA GLU A 66 -7.43 -20.78 1.87
C GLU A 66 -7.37 -19.37 1.28
N THR A 67 -8.53 -18.79 0.96
CA THR A 67 -8.60 -17.41 0.45
C THR A 67 -8.16 -16.41 1.52
N LEU A 68 -8.58 -16.58 2.77
CA LEU A 68 -8.15 -15.74 3.88
C LEU A 68 -6.64 -15.87 4.12
N ALA A 69 -6.12 -17.10 4.15
CA ALA A 69 -4.69 -17.36 4.28
C ALA A 69 -3.87 -16.65 3.18
N LYS A 70 -4.36 -16.69 1.93
CA LYS A 70 -3.76 -15.96 0.79
C LYS A 70 -3.71 -14.46 1.06
N TYR A 71 -4.84 -13.84 1.45
CA TYR A 71 -4.87 -12.39 1.75
C TYR A 71 -3.93 -12.00 2.89
N LEU A 72 -3.93 -12.77 3.98
CA LEU A 72 -3.08 -12.49 5.14
C LEU A 72 -1.58 -12.69 4.81
N THR A 73 -1.23 -13.74 4.08
CA THR A 73 0.15 -13.98 3.62
C THR A 73 0.66 -12.84 2.73
N MET A 74 -0.18 -12.29 1.85
CA MET A 74 0.18 -11.16 0.99
C MET A 74 0.61 -9.91 1.78
N THR A 75 0.11 -9.74 3.00
CA THR A 75 0.49 -8.61 3.85
C THR A 75 1.88 -8.74 4.43
N GLY A 76 2.42 -9.96 4.49
CA GLY A 76 3.74 -10.24 5.05
C GLY A 76 3.82 -10.24 6.58
N PHE A 77 2.69 -10.03 7.29
CA PHE A 77 2.65 -9.98 8.76
C PHE A 77 2.38 -11.32 9.42
N PHE A 78 1.86 -12.29 8.68
CA PHE A 78 1.39 -13.55 9.23
C PHE A 78 2.23 -14.73 8.75
N ASN A 79 2.47 -15.67 9.65
CA ASN A 79 2.97 -17.00 9.35
C ASN A 79 1.80 -17.97 9.52
N ILE A 80 1.21 -18.42 8.41
CA ILE A 80 0.08 -19.34 8.46
C ILE A 80 0.57 -20.74 8.78
N ILE A 81 0.09 -21.28 9.90
CA ILE A 81 0.45 -22.62 10.37
C ILE A 81 -0.21 -23.65 9.45
N PRO A 82 0.55 -24.60 8.88
CA PRO A 82 -0.01 -25.62 8.00
C PRO A 82 -1.02 -26.51 8.72
N LYS A 83 -2.16 -26.80 8.07
CA LYS A 83 -3.24 -27.64 8.66
C LYS A 83 -2.76 -29.02 9.16
N LYS A 84 -1.71 -29.59 8.56
CA LYS A 84 -1.10 -30.87 9.01
C LYS A 84 -0.50 -30.82 10.42
N ALA A 85 -0.25 -29.64 10.96
CA ALA A 85 0.25 -29.43 12.31
C ALA A 85 -0.85 -29.36 13.36
N TYR A 86 -2.13 -29.29 12.95
CA TYR A 86 -3.26 -29.16 13.88
C TYR A 86 -3.47 -30.45 14.65
N LEU A 87 -3.64 -30.32 15.97
CA LEU A 87 -3.89 -31.44 16.88
C LEU A 87 -5.39 -31.74 17.00
N GLU A 88 -6.26 -30.75 16.80
CA GLU A 88 -7.71 -30.96 16.75
C GLU A 88 -8.10 -31.75 15.47
N ASP A 89 -8.90 -32.82 15.64
CA ASP A 89 -9.50 -33.52 14.52
C ASP A 89 -10.54 -32.63 13.84
N GLN A 90 -10.25 -32.20 12.61
CA GLN A 90 -11.09 -31.27 11.83
C GLN A 90 -12.54 -31.76 11.63
N LYS A 91 -12.77 -33.09 11.80
CA LYS A 91 -14.09 -33.72 11.67
C LYS A 91 -14.92 -33.71 12.97
N GLN A 92 -14.29 -33.64 14.14
CA GLN A 92 -15.00 -33.72 15.42
C GLN A 92 -15.48 -32.35 15.94
N THR A 93 -14.93 -31.24 15.47
CA THR A 93 -15.28 -29.88 15.91
C THR A 93 -16.55 -29.32 15.27
N ASN A 94 -17.42 -30.17 14.70
CA ASN A 94 -18.62 -29.75 13.98
C ASN A 94 -19.82 -29.37 14.87
N GLN A 95 -19.66 -29.30 16.19
CA GLN A 95 -20.73 -28.81 17.07
C GLN A 95 -20.64 -27.31 17.29
N PRO A 96 -21.76 -26.57 17.14
CA PRO A 96 -21.78 -25.10 17.17
C PRO A 96 -21.25 -24.48 18.46
N ASP A 97 -21.35 -25.20 19.59
CA ASP A 97 -21.06 -24.70 20.93
C ASP A 97 -19.88 -25.40 21.63
N GLN A 98 -19.06 -26.13 20.86
CA GLN A 98 -17.91 -26.79 21.46
C GLN A 98 -16.87 -25.76 21.91
N ARG A 99 -16.45 -25.85 23.16
CA ARG A 99 -15.39 -25.03 23.76
C ARG A 99 -14.11 -25.24 22.99
N ILE A 100 -13.46 -24.13 22.58
CA ILE A 100 -12.17 -24.16 21.91
C ILE A 100 -11.13 -24.67 22.91
N ASP A 101 -10.37 -25.70 22.52
CA ASP A 101 -9.20 -26.16 23.27
C ASP A 101 -7.99 -25.29 22.90
N PHE A 102 -7.83 -24.17 23.58
CA PHE A 102 -6.73 -23.24 23.33
C PHE A 102 -5.36 -23.84 23.63
N ASP A 103 -5.27 -24.82 24.53
CA ASP A 103 -4.01 -25.49 24.86
C ASP A 103 -3.45 -26.27 23.67
N SER A 104 -4.30 -26.94 22.91
CA SER A 104 -3.92 -27.64 21.68
C SER A 104 -3.38 -26.68 20.60
N TRP A 105 -3.95 -25.47 20.51
CA TRP A 105 -3.48 -24.44 19.58
C TRP A 105 -2.17 -23.80 20.04
N THR A 106 -2.02 -23.56 21.34
CA THR A 106 -0.76 -23.10 21.94
C THR A 106 0.37 -24.09 21.72
N ALA A 107 0.08 -25.40 21.86
CA ALA A 107 1.07 -26.48 21.68
C ALA A 107 1.69 -26.50 20.27
N ILE A 108 0.97 -26.07 19.24
CA ILE A 108 1.49 -25.95 17.87
C ILE A 108 2.09 -24.56 17.56
N GLY A 109 2.18 -23.68 18.56
CA GLY A 109 2.76 -22.36 18.45
C GLY A 109 1.86 -21.32 17.80
N ALA A 110 0.53 -21.51 17.79
CA ALA A 110 -0.40 -20.50 17.30
C ALA A 110 -0.57 -19.37 18.34
N GLU A 111 -0.41 -18.13 17.90
CA GLU A 111 -0.77 -16.95 18.68
C GLU A 111 -2.21 -16.52 18.39
N TYR A 112 -2.66 -16.72 17.14
CA TYR A 112 -4.00 -16.39 16.69
C TYR A 112 -4.67 -17.57 16.01
N LEU A 113 -6.00 -17.66 16.19
CA LEU A 113 -6.85 -18.67 15.56
C LEU A 113 -8.03 -18.01 14.87
N VAL A 114 -8.28 -18.38 13.61
CA VAL A 114 -9.51 -18.03 12.91
C VAL A 114 -10.41 -19.23 12.79
N LYS A 115 -11.68 -19.07 13.18
CA LYS A 115 -12.79 -20.01 12.91
C LYS A 115 -13.90 -19.28 12.17
N GLY A 116 -14.65 -20.00 11.34
CA GLY A 116 -15.75 -19.41 10.58
C GLY A 116 -16.88 -20.38 10.31
N ARG A 117 -18.05 -19.82 10.02
CA ARG A 117 -19.24 -20.54 9.61
C ARG A 117 -19.87 -19.88 8.39
N TYR A 118 -20.61 -20.66 7.61
CA TYR A 118 -21.38 -20.14 6.48
C TYR A 118 -22.69 -20.87 6.34
N ARG A 119 -23.71 -20.18 5.82
CA ARG A 119 -25.02 -20.73 5.49
C ARG A 119 -25.64 -19.96 4.33
N GLN A 120 -26.62 -20.59 3.67
CA GLN A 120 -27.44 -19.92 2.68
C GLN A 120 -28.83 -19.65 3.24
N SER A 121 -29.34 -18.43 3.05
CA SER A 121 -30.69 -18.03 3.46
C SER A 121 -31.24 -17.00 2.48
N GLY A 122 -32.45 -17.25 1.97
CA GLY A 122 -33.13 -16.31 1.05
C GLY A 122 -32.32 -15.98 -0.21
N GLY A 123 -31.50 -16.92 -0.72
CA GLY A 123 -30.63 -16.71 -1.87
C GLY A 123 -29.34 -15.92 -1.57
N ASN A 124 -29.12 -15.52 -0.33
CA ASN A 124 -27.90 -14.88 0.12
C ASN A 124 -26.99 -15.87 0.84
N LEU A 125 -25.68 -15.65 0.70
CA LEU A 125 -24.64 -16.24 1.50
C LEU A 125 -24.49 -15.41 2.78
N ILE A 126 -24.54 -16.07 3.93
CA ILE A 126 -24.25 -15.47 5.25
C ILE A 126 -23.02 -16.16 5.77
N THR A 127 -22.00 -15.37 6.16
CA THR A 127 -20.72 -15.86 6.68
C THR A 127 -20.44 -15.21 8.03
N GLU A 128 -20.01 -16.00 8.98
CA GLU A 128 -19.55 -15.55 10.28
C GLU A 128 -18.07 -15.89 10.44
N PHE A 129 -17.24 -14.89 10.70
CA PHE A 129 -15.82 -15.04 10.93
C PHE A 129 -15.46 -14.58 12.33
N ARG A 130 -14.59 -15.34 13.01
CA ARG A 130 -14.11 -15.03 14.36
C ARG A 130 -12.60 -15.15 14.44
N LEU A 131 -11.95 -14.18 15.08
CA LEU A 131 -10.53 -14.18 15.41
C LEU A 131 -10.38 -14.29 16.92
N TYR A 132 -9.51 -15.21 17.35
CA TYR A 132 -9.19 -15.44 18.76
C TYR A 132 -7.71 -15.17 19.01
N ASP A 133 -7.41 -14.58 20.17
CA ASP A 133 -6.10 -14.62 20.79
C ASP A 133 -5.98 -15.96 21.53
N VAL A 134 -5.05 -16.79 21.09
CA VAL A 134 -4.88 -18.15 21.63
C VAL A 134 -4.26 -18.10 23.01
N ILE A 135 -3.31 -17.18 23.23
CA ILE A 135 -2.60 -17.03 24.50
C ILE A 135 -3.52 -16.53 25.61
N ARG A 136 -4.40 -15.57 25.29
CA ARG A 136 -5.38 -15.02 26.23
C ARG A 136 -6.66 -15.84 26.32
N ALA A 137 -6.84 -16.80 25.43
CA ALA A 137 -8.06 -17.62 25.31
C ALA A 137 -9.34 -16.78 25.12
N GLU A 138 -9.26 -15.67 24.36
CA GLU A 138 -10.36 -14.73 24.17
C GLU A 138 -10.64 -14.43 22.68
N GLN A 139 -11.90 -14.10 22.38
CA GLN A 139 -12.28 -13.63 21.04
C GLN A 139 -11.94 -12.14 20.89
N ILE A 140 -11.11 -11.80 19.90
CA ILE A 140 -10.72 -10.41 19.59
C ILE A 140 -11.68 -9.77 18.59
N LEU A 141 -12.17 -10.55 17.61
CA LEU A 141 -13.00 -10.05 16.52
C LEU A 141 -14.05 -11.07 16.14
N GLY A 142 -15.28 -10.60 15.91
CA GLY A 142 -16.38 -11.38 15.34
C GLY A 142 -17.15 -10.53 14.33
N LYS A 143 -17.35 -11.06 13.12
CA LYS A 143 -18.05 -10.36 12.04
C LYS A 143 -18.97 -11.30 11.29
N GLU A 144 -20.17 -10.81 10.97
CA GLU A 144 -21.09 -11.45 10.05
C GLU A 144 -21.22 -10.60 8.77
N TYR A 145 -21.17 -11.27 7.62
CA TYR A 145 -21.36 -10.65 6.31
C TYR A 145 -22.50 -11.35 5.59
N THR A 146 -23.33 -10.57 4.92
CA THR A 146 -24.46 -11.07 4.12
C THR A 146 -24.38 -10.48 2.72
N GLY A 147 -24.48 -11.30 1.69
CA GLY A 147 -24.45 -10.87 0.28
C GLY A 147 -24.66 -12.03 -0.68
N LYS A 148 -24.44 -11.79 -1.97
CA LYS A 148 -24.50 -12.83 -2.98
C LYS A 148 -23.27 -13.73 -2.94
N ILE A 149 -23.36 -14.95 -3.48
CA ILE A 149 -22.24 -15.90 -3.54
C ILE A 149 -21.06 -15.35 -4.35
N GLU A 150 -21.32 -14.50 -5.33
CA GLU A 150 -20.30 -13.83 -6.15
C GLU A 150 -19.48 -12.83 -5.35
N GLU A 151 -20.01 -12.31 -4.23
CA GLU A 151 -19.38 -11.34 -3.35
C GLU A 151 -18.49 -12.01 -2.27
N LYS A 152 -18.39 -13.33 -2.25
CA LYS A 152 -17.65 -14.09 -1.23
C LYS A 152 -16.18 -13.67 -1.10
N ASN A 153 -15.51 -13.31 -2.21
CA ASN A 153 -14.14 -12.77 -2.18
C ASN A 153 -14.06 -11.46 -1.40
N GLU A 154 -15.05 -10.60 -1.58
CA GLU A 154 -15.13 -9.31 -0.90
C GLU A 154 -15.33 -9.49 0.60
N MET A 155 -16.19 -10.44 1.03
CA MET A 155 -16.40 -10.76 2.44
C MET A 155 -15.10 -11.20 3.12
N VAL A 156 -14.33 -12.08 2.47
CA VAL A 156 -13.03 -12.53 3.00
C VAL A 156 -12.01 -11.39 3.01
N ARG A 157 -11.97 -10.55 1.98
CA ARG A 157 -11.08 -9.39 1.90
C ARG A 157 -11.38 -8.38 3.00
N GLN A 158 -12.66 -8.11 3.27
CA GLN A 158 -13.08 -7.24 4.36
C GLN A 158 -12.65 -7.80 5.72
N PHE A 159 -12.81 -9.11 5.95
CA PHE A 159 -12.37 -9.72 7.21
C PHE A 159 -10.86 -9.71 7.36
N ALA A 160 -10.09 -9.97 6.30
CA ALA A 160 -8.63 -9.83 6.31
C ALA A 160 -8.20 -8.39 6.68
N ARG A 161 -8.89 -7.37 6.15
CA ARG A 161 -8.71 -5.97 6.51
C ARG A 161 -9.00 -5.73 7.99
N GLU A 162 -10.11 -6.26 8.52
CA GLU A 162 -10.48 -6.12 9.94
C GLU A 162 -9.45 -6.79 10.86
N ILE A 163 -8.90 -7.95 10.49
CA ILE A 163 -7.78 -8.60 11.19
C ILE A 163 -6.56 -7.65 11.24
N LEU A 164 -6.19 -7.05 10.10
CA LEU A 164 -5.08 -6.10 10.08
C LEU A 164 -5.34 -4.90 10.97
N VAL A 165 -6.55 -4.33 10.94
CA VAL A 165 -6.93 -3.21 11.82
C VAL A 165 -6.82 -3.62 13.28
N ALA A 166 -7.35 -4.80 13.65
CA ALA A 166 -7.35 -5.27 15.04
C ALA A 166 -5.91 -5.49 15.55
N LEU A 167 -5.03 -6.07 14.75
CA LEU A 167 -3.69 -6.47 15.18
C LEU A 167 -2.61 -5.42 14.91
N THR A 168 -2.77 -4.56 13.89
CA THR A 168 -1.73 -3.60 13.46
C THR A 168 -2.19 -2.15 13.46
N GLY A 169 -3.46 -1.90 13.75
CA GLY A 169 -4.07 -0.57 13.74
C GLY A 169 -4.40 -0.01 12.36
N ASP A 170 -3.98 -0.67 11.26
CA ASP A 170 -4.23 -0.20 9.90
C ASP A 170 -4.41 -1.36 8.91
N GLY A 171 -5.54 -1.38 8.23
CA GLY A 171 -5.88 -2.35 7.15
C GLY A 171 -6.05 -1.69 5.79
N SER A 172 -5.66 -0.41 5.64
CA SER A 172 -5.96 0.41 4.47
C SER A 172 -5.37 -0.10 3.16
N VAL A 173 -4.35 -0.94 3.19
CA VAL A 173 -3.70 -1.50 1.99
C VAL A 173 -4.68 -2.25 1.09
N PHE A 174 -5.69 -2.91 1.68
CA PHE A 174 -6.72 -3.62 0.90
C PHE A 174 -7.67 -2.68 0.13
N ASP A 175 -7.70 -1.39 0.49
CA ASP A 175 -8.49 -0.36 -0.18
C ASP A 175 -7.64 0.44 -1.18
N THR A 176 -6.56 -0.15 -1.71
CA THR A 176 -5.63 0.51 -2.62
C THR A 176 -5.52 -0.18 -3.96
N LYS A 177 -5.07 0.58 -4.95
CA LYS A 177 -4.77 0.10 -6.30
C LYS A 177 -3.38 0.56 -6.73
N ILE A 178 -2.81 -0.15 -7.67
CA ILE A 178 -1.56 0.21 -8.32
C ILE A 178 -1.86 0.57 -9.77
N ALA A 179 -1.54 1.80 -10.18
CA ALA A 179 -1.51 2.19 -11.58
C ALA A 179 -0.12 1.90 -12.14
N PHE A 180 -0.03 1.48 -13.39
CA PHE A 180 1.24 1.20 -14.05
C PHE A 180 1.10 1.32 -15.57
N ILE A 181 2.21 1.40 -16.26
CA ILE A 181 2.26 1.40 -17.72
C ILE A 181 2.37 -0.02 -18.24
N MET A 182 1.48 -0.39 -19.15
CA MET A 182 1.60 -1.62 -19.93
C MET A 182 1.91 -1.28 -21.37
N LYS A 183 3.04 -1.79 -21.88
CA LYS A 183 3.48 -1.61 -23.28
C LYS A 183 2.91 -2.70 -24.16
N GLN A 184 2.37 -2.30 -25.31
CA GLN A 184 1.86 -3.18 -26.36
C GLN A 184 2.47 -2.74 -27.69
N GLY A 185 3.53 -3.41 -28.11
CA GLY A 185 4.31 -2.98 -29.28
C GLY A 185 4.92 -1.60 -29.07
N LYS A 186 4.61 -0.66 -29.97
CA LYS A 186 5.09 0.74 -29.91
C LYS A 186 4.21 1.66 -29.04
N MET A 187 3.06 1.17 -28.58
CA MET A 187 2.10 1.94 -27.77
C MET A 187 2.17 1.54 -26.32
N SER A 188 1.73 2.41 -25.45
CA SER A 188 1.57 2.12 -24.03
C SER A 188 0.40 2.88 -23.42
N ASP A 189 -0.24 2.26 -22.44
CA ASP A 189 -1.36 2.83 -21.72
C ASP A 189 -1.22 2.63 -20.22
N VAL A 190 -1.95 3.44 -19.47
CA VAL A 190 -2.11 3.28 -18.04
C VAL A 190 -3.13 2.17 -17.78
N TYR A 191 -2.74 1.21 -16.94
CA TYR A 191 -3.60 0.21 -16.34
C TYR A 191 -3.62 0.38 -14.83
N MET A 192 -4.62 -0.16 -14.17
CA MET A 192 -4.69 -0.25 -12.72
C MET A 192 -5.11 -1.65 -12.28
N ILE A 193 -4.64 -2.06 -11.09
CA ILE A 193 -4.89 -3.36 -10.49
C ILE A 193 -5.04 -3.21 -8.97
N ASN A 194 -5.83 -4.05 -8.33
CA ASN A 194 -5.92 -4.07 -6.87
C ASN A 194 -4.60 -4.57 -6.22
N PHE A 195 -4.39 -4.25 -4.95
CA PHE A 195 -3.24 -4.73 -4.15
C PHE A 195 -3.08 -6.26 -4.17
N ASP A 196 -4.18 -7.00 -4.28
CA ASP A 196 -4.21 -8.47 -4.33
C ASP A 196 -3.98 -9.06 -5.73
N GLY A 197 -3.78 -8.22 -6.75
CA GLY A 197 -3.62 -8.63 -8.15
C GLY A 197 -4.92 -8.87 -8.90
N SER A 198 -6.07 -8.60 -8.29
CA SER A 198 -7.38 -8.71 -8.93
C SER A 198 -7.78 -7.43 -9.69
N ASN A 199 -8.83 -7.53 -10.50
CA ASN A 199 -9.50 -6.39 -11.15
C ASN A 199 -8.56 -5.52 -12.01
N LEU A 200 -7.76 -6.16 -12.86
CA LEU A 200 -6.98 -5.44 -13.87
C LEU A 200 -7.90 -4.65 -14.79
N ALA A 201 -7.70 -3.35 -14.89
CA ALA A 201 -8.50 -2.47 -15.74
C ALA A 201 -7.61 -1.50 -16.53
N ARG A 202 -7.93 -1.27 -17.80
CA ARG A 202 -7.30 -0.25 -18.63
C ARG A 202 -7.88 1.12 -18.29
N VAL A 203 -7.02 2.08 -17.98
CA VAL A 203 -7.40 3.46 -17.64
C VAL A 203 -7.39 4.37 -18.88
N THR A 204 -6.35 4.27 -19.72
CA THR A 204 -6.20 5.10 -20.93
C THR A 204 -6.31 4.26 -22.20
N ASN A 205 -6.63 4.93 -23.31
CA ASN A 205 -6.61 4.36 -24.65
C ASN A 205 -6.11 5.44 -25.63
N GLU A 206 -4.85 5.83 -25.41
CA GLU A 206 -4.27 6.99 -26.08
C GLU A 206 -3.75 6.67 -27.51
N ARG A 207 -3.64 5.39 -27.85
CA ARG A 207 -3.04 4.91 -29.12
C ARG A 207 -1.66 5.50 -29.40
N SER A 208 -0.92 5.78 -28.35
CA SER A 208 0.37 6.47 -28.35
C SER A 208 1.25 6.00 -27.21
N ILE A 209 2.42 6.59 -27.03
CA ILE A 209 3.28 6.36 -25.87
C ILE A 209 2.71 7.13 -24.68
N THR A 210 2.49 6.42 -23.57
CA THR A 210 2.06 6.97 -22.28
C THR A 210 3.09 6.60 -21.23
N LEU A 211 3.43 7.54 -20.32
CA LEU A 211 4.51 7.41 -19.33
C LEU A 211 4.10 7.96 -17.97
N SER A 212 4.80 7.51 -16.92
CA SER A 212 4.84 8.12 -15.59
C SER A 212 3.46 8.43 -14.98
N PRO A 213 2.59 7.43 -14.77
CA PRO A 213 1.29 7.65 -14.12
C PRO A 213 1.50 8.05 -12.65
N ARG A 214 0.68 9.01 -12.16
CA ARG A 214 0.69 9.43 -10.76
C ARG A 214 -0.74 9.66 -10.28
N TRP A 215 -1.09 9.08 -9.13
CA TRP A 215 -2.38 9.27 -8.49
C TRP A 215 -2.50 10.64 -7.86
N SER A 216 -3.67 11.26 -7.98
CA SER A 216 -4.03 12.40 -7.12
C SER A 216 -4.27 11.93 -5.68
N PRO A 217 -4.05 12.79 -4.65
CA PRO A 217 -4.19 12.40 -3.24
C PRO A 217 -5.60 12.00 -2.82
N ASP A 218 -6.62 12.45 -3.56
CA ASP A 218 -8.03 12.10 -3.37
C ASP A 218 -8.45 10.81 -4.09
N GLY A 219 -7.54 10.23 -4.90
CA GLY A 219 -7.81 9.03 -5.68
C GLY A 219 -8.75 9.21 -6.86
N GLN A 220 -9.13 10.45 -7.20
CA GLN A 220 -10.11 10.71 -8.27
C GLN A 220 -9.49 10.87 -9.65
N TYR A 221 -8.18 11.13 -9.70
CA TYR A 221 -7.47 11.40 -10.95
C TYR A 221 -6.17 10.61 -11.03
N ILE A 222 -5.74 10.38 -12.29
CA ILE A 222 -4.38 9.95 -12.62
C ILE A 222 -3.79 10.99 -13.58
N SER A 223 -2.65 11.59 -13.22
CA SER A 223 -1.82 12.37 -14.15
C SER A 223 -0.82 11.46 -14.85
N TYR A 224 -0.50 11.77 -16.10
CA TYR A 224 0.44 10.99 -16.93
C TYR A 224 0.95 11.83 -18.08
N THR A 225 2.08 11.46 -18.65
CA THR A 225 2.59 12.04 -19.88
C THR A 225 2.12 11.22 -21.07
N SER A 226 1.68 11.87 -22.16
CA SER A 226 1.28 11.19 -23.39
C SER A 226 1.77 11.93 -24.64
N TYR A 227 2.18 11.15 -25.64
CA TYR A 227 2.58 11.62 -26.97
C TYR A 227 1.43 11.67 -27.99
N ARG A 228 0.17 11.54 -27.55
CA ARG A 228 -1.00 11.44 -28.44
C ARG A 228 -1.16 12.61 -29.40
N ASP A 229 -0.71 13.80 -29.02
CA ASP A 229 -0.75 15.01 -29.84
C ASP A 229 0.64 15.34 -30.44
N GLY A 230 1.57 14.36 -30.50
CA GLY A 230 2.91 14.47 -31.08
C GLY A 230 3.98 14.96 -30.11
N ASN A 231 3.66 15.85 -29.17
CA ASN A 231 4.55 16.31 -28.10
C ASN A 231 4.26 15.55 -26.79
N PRO A 232 5.28 15.22 -25.97
CA PRO A 232 5.04 14.63 -24.64
C PRO A 232 4.44 15.65 -23.70
N ASP A 233 3.11 15.73 -23.67
CA ASP A 233 2.33 16.64 -22.87
C ASP A 233 1.81 15.97 -21.60
N LEU A 234 1.55 16.77 -20.55
CA LEU A 234 1.01 16.31 -19.28
C LEU A 234 -0.52 16.34 -19.31
N TYR A 235 -1.11 15.20 -19.03
CA TYR A 235 -2.56 14.98 -18.97
C TYR A 235 -3.00 14.57 -17.58
N MET A 236 -4.28 14.81 -17.28
CA MET A 236 -4.97 14.35 -16.09
C MET A 236 -6.30 13.71 -16.51
N LYS A 237 -6.51 12.44 -16.13
CA LYS A 237 -7.73 11.68 -16.40
C LYS A 237 -8.54 11.49 -15.14
N SER A 238 -9.84 11.81 -15.19
CA SER A 238 -10.80 11.47 -14.14
C SER A 238 -11.12 9.98 -14.18
N LEU A 239 -11.14 9.35 -13.00
CA LEU A 239 -11.52 7.94 -12.84
C LEU A 239 -13.02 7.75 -12.67
N ASN A 240 -13.73 8.80 -12.25
CA ASN A 240 -15.20 8.81 -12.09
C ASN A 240 -15.94 9.27 -13.36
N GLY A 241 -15.22 9.44 -14.48
CA GLY A 241 -15.79 9.91 -15.75
C GLY A 241 -14.83 9.78 -16.92
N ALA A 242 -15.33 10.05 -18.11
CA ALA A 242 -14.54 9.93 -19.35
C ALA A 242 -13.60 11.11 -19.62
N ARG A 243 -13.58 12.15 -18.77
CA ARG A 243 -12.86 13.40 -19.05
C ARG A 243 -11.37 13.25 -18.86
N THR A 244 -10.62 13.63 -19.91
CA THR A 244 -9.16 13.83 -19.88
C THR A 244 -8.88 15.30 -20.14
N LYS A 245 -8.10 15.95 -19.27
CA LYS A 245 -7.67 17.35 -19.39
C LYS A 245 -6.17 17.37 -19.67
N LYS A 246 -5.75 18.14 -20.68
CA LYS A 246 -4.35 18.49 -20.88
C LYS A 246 -4.00 19.60 -19.89
N ILE A 247 -3.01 19.41 -19.02
CA ILE A 247 -2.64 20.36 -17.96
C ILE A 247 -1.34 21.10 -18.24
N ALA A 248 -0.39 20.51 -18.98
CA ALA A 248 0.79 21.23 -19.48
C ALA A 248 1.10 20.82 -20.91
N ARG A 249 1.47 21.81 -21.77
CA ARG A 249 1.75 21.66 -23.19
C ARG A 249 2.90 22.56 -23.67
N PHE A 250 3.96 22.62 -22.90
CA PHE A 250 5.11 23.43 -23.27
C PHE A 250 5.95 22.68 -24.34
N SER A 251 6.68 23.44 -25.16
CA SER A 251 7.57 22.86 -26.16
C SER A 251 8.61 21.95 -25.50
N GLY A 252 8.87 20.78 -26.09
CA GLY A 252 9.74 19.76 -25.54
C GLY A 252 9.01 18.86 -24.54
N ILE A 253 9.74 18.27 -23.64
CA ILE A 253 9.19 17.31 -22.68
C ILE A 253 8.36 17.98 -21.58
N ASN A 254 7.27 17.31 -21.17
CA ASN A 254 6.47 17.64 -20.00
C ASN A 254 6.17 16.33 -19.24
N LEU A 255 7.06 15.95 -18.31
CA LEU A 255 7.01 14.66 -17.60
C LEU A 255 6.27 14.81 -16.28
N SER A 256 5.31 13.92 -16.05
CA SER A 256 4.54 13.88 -14.81
C SER A 256 5.45 13.61 -13.60
N GLY A 257 5.34 14.46 -12.59
CA GLY A 257 5.95 14.32 -11.27
C GLY A 257 4.88 13.98 -10.21
N SER A 258 5.09 14.42 -8.98
CA SER A 258 4.19 14.08 -7.87
C SER A 258 3.20 15.18 -7.54
N TRP A 259 2.06 14.78 -6.96
CA TRP A 259 1.05 15.68 -6.42
C TRP A 259 1.41 16.09 -5.00
N ALA A 260 1.14 17.35 -4.66
CA ALA A 260 1.11 17.79 -3.27
C ALA A 260 -0.06 17.13 -2.54
N LYS A 261 0.09 16.89 -1.24
CA LYS A 261 -0.90 16.17 -0.41
C LYS A 261 -2.28 16.84 -0.38
N ASP A 262 -2.33 18.17 -0.56
CA ASP A 262 -3.57 18.94 -0.63
C ASP A 262 -4.31 18.80 -1.97
N GLY A 263 -3.70 18.17 -2.98
CA GLY A 263 -4.27 17.98 -4.31
C GLY A 263 -4.33 19.26 -5.17
N SER A 264 -3.86 20.39 -4.68
CA SER A 264 -3.92 21.66 -5.41
C SER A 264 -2.75 21.87 -6.36
N ARG A 265 -1.60 21.22 -6.10
CA ARG A 265 -0.35 21.44 -6.83
C ARG A 265 0.23 20.13 -7.37
N ILE A 266 0.83 20.22 -8.54
CA ILE A 266 1.58 19.12 -9.15
C ILE A 266 2.99 19.60 -9.51
N LEU A 267 3.99 18.79 -9.16
CA LEU A 267 5.34 18.94 -9.69
C LEU A 267 5.44 18.25 -11.05
N PHE A 268 6.22 18.80 -11.94
CA PHE A 268 6.52 18.17 -13.20
C PHE A 268 7.85 18.69 -13.75
N THR A 269 8.45 17.94 -14.66
CA THR A 269 9.64 18.36 -15.39
C THR A 269 9.25 18.91 -16.74
N THR A 270 9.79 20.07 -17.13
CA THR A 270 9.59 20.59 -18.49
C THR A 270 10.84 21.26 -19.02
N ARG A 271 11.01 21.21 -20.36
CA ARG A 271 12.08 21.88 -21.08
C ARG A 271 11.68 23.26 -21.62
N LYS A 272 10.62 23.83 -21.08
CA LYS A 272 10.01 25.10 -21.52
C LYS A 272 11.02 26.23 -21.72
N ASP A 273 12.01 26.36 -20.84
CA ASP A 273 12.99 27.46 -20.84
C ASP A 273 14.40 27.00 -21.27
N GLY A 274 14.48 25.96 -22.13
CA GLY A 274 15.71 25.54 -22.83
C GLY A 274 16.41 24.32 -22.20
N ASN A 275 16.15 24.02 -20.92
CA ASN A 275 16.68 22.87 -20.18
C ASN A 275 15.56 22.16 -19.40
N GLU A 276 15.79 20.90 -19.05
CA GLU A 276 14.90 20.13 -18.17
C GLU A 276 15.00 20.66 -16.75
N GLU A 277 13.92 21.28 -16.30
CA GLU A 277 13.81 21.90 -14.99
C GLU A 277 12.51 21.51 -14.28
N ILE A 278 12.51 21.65 -12.96
CA ILE A 278 11.35 21.34 -12.13
C ILE A 278 10.46 22.56 -11.99
N TYR A 279 9.18 22.33 -12.26
CA TYR A 279 8.12 23.32 -12.12
C TYR A 279 7.04 22.81 -11.16
N VAL A 280 6.38 23.75 -10.50
CA VAL A 280 5.15 23.52 -9.76
C VAL A 280 3.99 24.22 -10.47
N MET A 281 2.88 23.52 -10.64
CA MET A 281 1.65 24.09 -11.17
C MET A 281 0.52 23.94 -10.17
N ASN A 282 -0.23 25.01 -9.91
CA ASN A 282 -1.50 24.92 -9.23
C ASN A 282 -2.59 24.57 -10.27
N ILE A 283 -3.26 23.44 -10.09
CA ILE A 283 -4.21 22.89 -11.08
C ILE A 283 -5.54 23.64 -11.16
N HIS A 284 -5.86 24.43 -10.14
CA HIS A 284 -7.09 25.22 -10.06
C HIS A 284 -6.91 26.63 -10.63
N THR A 285 -5.82 27.32 -10.24
CA THR A 285 -5.54 28.68 -10.68
C THR A 285 -4.75 28.76 -11.97
N GLY A 286 -4.05 27.66 -12.34
CA GLY A 286 -3.12 27.67 -13.47
C GLY A 286 -1.78 28.35 -13.18
N TYR A 287 -1.53 28.78 -11.91
CA TYR A 287 -0.23 29.34 -11.53
C TYR A 287 0.90 28.36 -11.84
N LEU A 288 1.97 28.86 -12.47
CA LEU A 288 3.15 28.10 -12.83
C LEU A 288 4.39 28.77 -12.23
N GLY A 289 5.09 28.03 -11.36
CA GLY A 289 6.35 28.46 -10.76
C GLY A 289 7.51 27.54 -11.20
N ARG A 290 8.65 28.13 -11.63
CA ARG A 290 9.89 27.40 -11.86
C ARG A 290 10.66 27.28 -10.54
N LEU A 291 11.08 26.07 -10.16
CA LEU A 291 11.74 25.79 -8.89
C LEU A 291 13.25 25.58 -9.01
N THR A 292 13.72 25.10 -10.18
CA THR A 292 15.15 24.92 -10.43
C THR A 292 15.64 25.78 -11.59
N HIS A 293 16.92 26.26 -11.50
CA HIS A 293 17.52 27.21 -12.42
C HIS A 293 18.98 26.83 -12.73
N HIS A 294 19.24 25.56 -13.02
CA HIS A 294 20.59 25.06 -13.22
C HIS A 294 20.83 24.70 -14.71
N LEU A 295 22.10 24.76 -15.16
CA LEU A 295 22.44 24.33 -16.53
C LEU A 295 22.37 22.81 -16.71
N SER A 296 22.39 22.06 -15.63
CA SER A 296 22.23 20.60 -15.61
C SER A 296 20.76 20.20 -15.61
N ILE A 297 20.48 18.97 -16.03
CA ILE A 297 19.15 18.37 -16.06
C ILE A 297 18.64 18.14 -14.65
N ASP A 298 17.46 18.66 -14.34
CA ASP A 298 16.71 18.44 -13.10
C ASP A 298 15.36 17.77 -13.41
N VAL A 299 15.16 16.53 -12.92
CA VAL A 299 14.01 15.69 -13.30
C VAL A 299 13.44 14.89 -12.14
N SER A 300 12.31 14.20 -12.37
CA SER A 300 11.70 13.24 -11.47
C SER A 300 11.43 13.77 -10.04
N PRO A 301 10.77 14.94 -9.90
CA PRO A 301 10.51 15.53 -8.61
C PRO A 301 9.46 14.77 -7.82
N THR A 302 9.62 14.67 -6.49
CA THR A 302 8.64 14.13 -5.55
C THR A 302 8.55 15.00 -4.30
N TRP A 303 7.31 15.26 -3.84
CA TRP A 303 7.02 15.96 -2.60
C TRP A 303 7.36 15.13 -1.37
N SER A 304 7.85 15.78 -0.30
CA SER A 304 7.75 15.24 1.05
C SER A 304 6.29 15.16 1.50
N PRO A 305 5.92 14.26 2.43
CA PRO A 305 4.52 14.06 2.84
C PRO A 305 3.90 15.27 3.58
N ASP A 306 4.73 16.21 4.05
CA ASP A 306 4.32 17.49 4.65
C ASP A 306 4.32 18.66 3.65
N ASN A 307 4.69 18.42 2.39
CA ASN A 307 4.85 19.42 1.33
C ASN A 307 5.87 20.53 1.63
N GLN A 308 6.84 20.31 2.53
CA GLN A 308 7.86 21.28 2.87
C GLN A 308 9.14 21.13 2.06
N LYS A 309 9.39 19.92 1.52
CA LYS A 309 10.58 19.60 0.74
C LYS A 309 10.24 18.89 -0.56
N ILE A 310 11.20 18.88 -1.46
CA ILE A 310 11.13 18.17 -2.74
C ILE A 310 12.44 17.38 -2.90
N ALA A 311 12.32 16.08 -3.20
CA ALA A 311 13.43 15.28 -3.68
C ALA A 311 13.38 15.22 -5.21
N PHE A 312 14.53 15.27 -5.86
CA PHE A 312 14.62 15.27 -7.32
C PHE A 312 15.97 14.69 -7.80
N VAL A 313 16.06 14.40 -9.06
CA VAL A 313 17.29 13.94 -9.72
C VAL A 313 17.97 15.10 -10.41
N SER A 314 19.29 15.23 -10.20
CA SER A 314 20.13 16.18 -10.92
C SER A 314 21.47 15.56 -11.31
N ASN A 315 21.97 15.92 -12.50
CA ASN A 315 23.32 15.54 -12.92
C ASN A 315 24.37 16.65 -12.71
N ARG A 316 24.07 17.66 -11.89
CA ARG A 316 24.97 18.80 -11.57
C ARG A 316 26.30 18.40 -10.95
N SER A 317 26.40 17.21 -10.36
CA SER A 317 27.65 16.65 -9.84
C SER A 317 28.36 15.69 -10.81
N GLY A 318 28.02 15.74 -12.11
CA GLY A 318 28.62 14.92 -13.17
C GLY A 318 27.83 13.67 -13.52
N SER A 319 27.04 13.12 -12.63
CA SER A 319 26.16 11.95 -12.85
C SER A 319 24.84 12.14 -12.12
N PRO A 320 23.76 11.43 -12.54
CA PRO A 320 22.45 11.51 -11.90
C PRO A 320 22.53 11.11 -10.42
N GLN A 321 22.09 12.00 -9.54
CA GLN A 321 22.04 11.82 -8.09
C GLN A 321 20.74 12.40 -7.54
N ILE A 322 20.33 11.93 -6.35
CA ILE A 322 19.18 12.48 -5.66
C ILE A 322 19.62 13.73 -4.88
N TYR A 323 18.85 14.79 -5.05
CA TYR A 323 18.97 16.08 -4.36
C TYR A 323 17.69 16.37 -3.59
N LEU A 324 17.83 17.19 -2.55
CA LEU A 324 16.72 17.77 -1.80
C LEU A 324 16.74 19.29 -1.98
N MET A 325 15.55 19.90 -1.98
CA MET A 325 15.35 21.34 -1.89
C MET A 325 14.12 21.64 -1.04
N ASP A 326 13.98 22.87 -0.56
CA ASP A 326 12.75 23.34 0.04
C ASP A 326 11.62 23.48 -0.99
N ALA A 327 10.38 23.58 -0.54
CA ALA A 327 9.20 23.65 -1.40
C ALA A 327 9.18 24.86 -2.35
N ASP A 328 9.94 25.91 -2.04
CA ASP A 328 10.11 27.13 -2.83
C ASP A 328 11.30 27.07 -3.81
N GLY A 329 12.06 25.97 -3.84
CA GLY A 329 13.24 25.77 -4.70
C GLY A 329 14.56 26.16 -4.07
N ASN A 330 14.58 26.68 -2.85
CA ASN A 330 15.80 27.08 -2.14
C ASN A 330 16.49 25.89 -1.46
N ASN A 331 17.69 26.13 -0.91
CA ASN A 331 18.46 25.18 -0.09
C ASN A 331 18.74 23.83 -0.77
N VAL A 332 19.06 23.86 -2.06
CA VAL A 332 19.40 22.66 -2.85
C VAL A 332 20.63 21.98 -2.29
N LYS A 333 20.53 20.71 -1.92
CA LYS A 333 21.65 19.90 -1.42
C LYS A 333 21.59 18.48 -1.95
N ARG A 334 22.76 17.87 -2.19
CA ARG A 334 22.88 16.48 -2.62
C ARG A 334 22.55 15.55 -1.45
N LEU A 335 21.78 14.48 -1.72
CA LEU A 335 21.41 13.46 -0.73
C LEU A 335 22.20 12.17 -0.93
N THR A 336 22.37 11.68 -2.18
CA THR A 336 23.06 10.41 -2.45
C THR A 336 24.51 10.64 -2.87
N TYR A 337 25.43 9.89 -2.27
CA TYR A 337 26.87 9.95 -2.54
C TYR A 337 27.44 8.61 -3.01
N ASP A 338 26.77 7.51 -2.69
CA ASP A 338 27.17 6.17 -3.12
C ASP A 338 26.64 5.87 -4.52
N GLY A 339 27.44 5.17 -5.31
CA GLY A 339 27.10 4.82 -6.70
C GLY A 339 27.20 5.98 -7.69
N ASN A 340 27.13 5.65 -8.98
CA ASN A 340 27.31 6.61 -10.08
C ASN A 340 26.02 7.02 -10.77
N TYR A 341 24.89 6.39 -10.42
CA TYR A 341 23.60 6.65 -11.06
C TYR A 341 22.47 6.33 -10.09
N ASN A 342 21.86 7.37 -9.53
CA ASN A 342 20.73 7.27 -8.61
C ASN A 342 19.57 8.11 -9.11
N THR A 343 18.38 7.51 -9.27
CA THR A 343 17.23 8.15 -9.93
C THR A 343 15.90 7.67 -9.34
N SER A 344 14.78 8.20 -9.85
CA SER A 344 13.41 7.82 -9.49
C SER A 344 13.10 7.89 -7.98
N PRO A 345 13.39 9.03 -7.30
CA PRO A 345 13.09 9.14 -5.88
C PRO A 345 11.59 9.06 -5.62
N SER A 346 11.22 8.37 -4.53
CA SER A 346 9.88 8.30 -4.00
C SER A 346 9.91 8.50 -2.50
N TRP A 347 9.21 9.50 -1.99
CA TRP A 347 9.18 9.81 -0.58
C TRP A 347 8.12 8.97 0.16
N SER A 348 8.49 8.39 1.30
CA SER A 348 7.57 7.62 2.13
C SER A 348 6.51 8.53 2.76
N SER A 349 5.26 8.08 2.77
CA SER A 349 4.15 8.76 3.46
C SER A 349 4.37 8.93 4.97
N ARG A 350 5.26 8.12 5.57
CA ARG A 350 5.67 8.22 6.98
C ARG A 350 6.73 9.28 7.27
N GLY A 351 7.25 9.96 6.23
CA GLY A 351 8.16 11.10 6.35
C GLY A 351 9.60 10.73 6.01
N LYS A 352 10.37 10.23 6.92
CA LYS A 352 11.84 10.26 6.91
C LYS A 352 12.56 9.52 5.77
N ARG A 353 11.94 8.53 5.12
CA ARG A 353 12.60 7.65 4.14
C ARG A 353 12.26 8.01 2.69
N ILE A 354 13.25 7.92 1.84
CA ILE A 354 13.15 8.07 0.38
C ILE A 354 13.63 6.76 -0.25
N ALA A 355 12.78 6.13 -1.07
CA ALA A 355 13.19 5.02 -1.92
C ALA A 355 13.69 5.57 -3.26
N TYR A 356 14.67 4.91 -3.84
CA TYR A 356 15.23 5.27 -5.14
C TYR A 356 15.80 4.05 -5.86
N GLU A 357 16.05 4.16 -7.15
CA GLU A 357 16.79 3.16 -7.91
C GLU A 357 18.24 3.61 -8.07
N GLY A 358 19.18 2.72 -7.78
CA GLY A 358 20.62 2.94 -7.88
C GLY A 358 21.29 1.89 -8.76
N LEU A 359 22.20 2.32 -9.63
CA LEU A 359 22.96 1.42 -10.49
C LEU A 359 24.13 0.82 -9.70
N ILE A 360 24.14 -0.50 -9.54
CA ILE A 360 25.23 -1.25 -8.93
C ILE A 360 25.53 -2.51 -9.76
N ASN A 361 26.81 -2.76 -10.06
CA ASN A 361 27.26 -3.90 -10.87
C ASN A 361 26.51 -4.05 -12.22
N GLY A 362 26.17 -2.92 -12.86
CA GLY A 362 25.45 -2.88 -14.14
C GLY A 362 23.97 -3.21 -14.08
N ARG A 363 23.37 -3.27 -12.86
CA ARG A 363 21.95 -3.49 -12.64
C ARG A 363 21.36 -2.43 -11.75
N PHE A 364 20.15 -1.98 -12.07
CA PHE A 364 19.39 -1.13 -11.16
C PHE A 364 18.84 -1.95 -10.00
N GLN A 365 19.00 -1.42 -8.78
CA GLN A 365 18.49 -2.02 -7.56
C GLN A 365 17.73 -0.96 -6.76
N ILE A 366 16.77 -1.40 -5.95
CA ILE A 366 16.03 -0.51 -5.05
C ILE A 366 16.86 -0.26 -3.80
N PHE A 367 16.97 1.01 -3.44
CA PHE A 367 17.58 1.51 -2.22
C PHE A 367 16.57 2.32 -1.41
N THR A 368 16.82 2.46 -0.12
CA THR A 368 16.17 3.43 0.75
C THR A 368 17.20 4.23 1.51
N ILE A 369 16.97 5.54 1.70
CA ILE A 369 17.84 6.45 2.43
C ILE A 369 16.97 7.38 3.27
N ASP A 370 17.45 7.80 4.44
CA ASP A 370 16.76 8.82 5.21
C ASP A 370 17.01 10.23 4.61
N GLU A 371 16.10 11.17 4.87
CA GLU A 371 16.19 12.54 4.36
C GLU A 371 17.45 13.31 4.83
N ASP A 372 18.09 12.85 5.90
CA ASP A 372 19.35 13.39 6.41
C ASP A 372 20.61 12.74 5.79
N GLY A 373 20.41 11.78 4.87
CA GLY A 373 21.48 11.03 4.21
C GLY A 373 21.95 9.79 4.96
N THR A 374 21.39 9.50 6.13
CA THR A 374 21.73 8.30 6.90
C THR A 374 20.93 7.07 6.43
N ARG A 375 21.29 5.89 6.95
CA ARG A 375 20.63 4.59 6.68
C ARG A 375 20.42 4.29 5.19
N ASN A 376 21.42 4.60 4.36
CA ASN A 376 21.41 4.20 2.95
C ASN A 376 21.50 2.68 2.85
N THR A 377 20.43 2.02 2.41
CA THR A 377 20.28 0.57 2.47
C THR A 377 19.80 0.03 1.12
N GLN A 378 20.54 -0.94 0.57
CA GLN A 378 20.09 -1.72 -0.59
C GLN A 378 18.98 -2.69 -0.17
N MET A 379 17.90 -2.75 -0.96
CA MET A 379 16.70 -3.54 -0.66
C MET A 379 16.54 -4.76 -1.57
N THR A 380 17.13 -4.74 -2.78
CA THR A 380 17.07 -5.83 -3.77
C THR A 380 18.49 -6.21 -4.20
N PHE A 381 18.73 -7.53 -4.50
CA PHE A 381 20.08 -8.05 -4.64
C PHE A 381 20.25 -9.05 -5.82
N ASP A 382 19.19 -9.34 -6.57
CA ASP A 382 19.25 -10.34 -7.64
C ASP A 382 19.79 -9.75 -8.97
N ASN A 383 20.00 -10.61 -9.97
CA ASN A 383 20.53 -10.23 -11.29
C ASN A 383 19.41 -9.75 -12.23
N ALA A 384 18.50 -8.90 -11.75
CA ALA A 384 17.47 -8.22 -12.53
C ALA A 384 17.59 -6.70 -12.34
N ASP A 385 16.97 -5.92 -13.21
CA ASP A 385 16.81 -4.49 -12.97
C ASP A 385 15.51 -4.26 -12.21
N HIS A 386 15.62 -3.56 -11.08
CA HIS A 386 14.52 -3.14 -10.21
C HIS A 386 14.41 -1.63 -10.31
N GLU A 387 13.30 -1.14 -10.86
CA GLU A 387 13.18 0.26 -11.29
C GLU A 387 11.88 0.90 -10.74
N SER A 388 11.84 2.23 -10.68
CA SER A 388 10.65 3.05 -10.40
C SER A 388 9.92 2.72 -9.07
N PRO A 389 10.58 2.75 -7.91
CA PRO A 389 9.95 2.43 -6.64
C PRO A 389 8.89 3.47 -6.26
N THR A 390 7.75 3.00 -5.68
CA THR A 390 6.74 3.87 -5.07
C THR A 390 6.25 3.28 -3.75
N TRP A 391 6.08 4.12 -2.74
CA TRP A 391 5.57 3.71 -1.43
C TRP A 391 4.06 3.52 -1.44
N SER A 392 3.58 2.59 -0.60
CA SER A 392 2.17 2.50 -0.22
C SER A 392 1.75 3.73 0.63
N PRO A 393 0.45 4.08 0.67
CA PRO A 393 -0.03 5.24 1.43
C PRO A 393 0.18 5.11 2.95
N ASP A 394 0.34 3.88 3.48
CA ASP A 394 0.68 3.60 4.87
C ASP A 394 2.20 3.49 5.12
N GLY A 395 3.03 3.60 4.07
CA GLY A 395 4.49 3.51 4.13
C GLY A 395 5.04 2.14 4.54
N ARG A 396 4.23 1.08 4.44
CA ARG A 396 4.59 -0.29 4.85
C ARG A 396 5.11 -1.15 3.71
N TYR A 397 4.89 -0.72 2.46
CA TYR A 397 5.25 -1.47 1.27
C TYR A 397 5.88 -0.58 0.22
N LEU A 398 6.66 -1.21 -0.64
CA LEU A 398 7.16 -0.65 -1.90
C LEU A 398 6.61 -1.46 -3.07
N VAL A 399 6.15 -0.77 -4.11
CA VAL A 399 5.86 -1.34 -5.43
C VAL A 399 6.90 -0.81 -6.41
N PHE A 400 7.37 -1.66 -7.30
CA PHE A 400 8.37 -1.33 -8.32
C PHE A 400 8.26 -2.29 -9.50
N ASP A 401 8.86 -1.96 -10.61
CA ASP A 401 8.95 -2.90 -11.72
C ASP A 401 10.28 -3.66 -11.71
N VAL A 402 10.21 -4.91 -12.15
CA VAL A 402 11.38 -5.79 -12.27
C VAL A 402 11.51 -6.23 -13.71
N ARG A 403 12.67 -5.96 -14.30
CA ARG A 403 12.99 -6.35 -15.67
C ARG A 403 14.03 -7.47 -15.71
N ARG A 404 13.64 -8.56 -16.35
CA ARG A 404 14.51 -9.71 -16.66
C ARG A 404 14.47 -9.96 -18.16
N ASN A 405 15.58 -9.71 -18.84
CA ASN A 405 15.66 -9.73 -20.31
C ASN A 405 14.61 -8.79 -20.91
N ASP A 406 13.75 -9.28 -21.83
CA ASP A 406 12.71 -8.49 -22.50
C ASP A 406 11.36 -8.47 -21.78
N ARG A 407 11.26 -9.08 -20.60
CA ARG A 407 10.03 -9.13 -19.80
C ARG A 407 10.13 -8.23 -18.59
N SER A 408 9.04 -7.54 -18.26
CA SER A 408 8.95 -6.83 -17.00
C SER A 408 7.61 -7.07 -16.33
N GLY A 409 7.63 -7.10 -15.00
CA GLY A 409 6.45 -7.26 -14.16
C GLY A 409 6.45 -6.28 -13.00
N ILE A 410 5.29 -6.11 -12.38
CA ILE A 410 5.10 -5.27 -11.20
C ILE A 410 5.22 -6.15 -9.95
N TYR A 411 6.07 -5.74 -9.03
CA TYR A 411 6.36 -6.46 -7.79
C TYR A 411 6.09 -5.58 -6.58
N ILE A 412 5.79 -6.23 -5.46
CA ILE A 412 5.61 -5.59 -4.15
C ILE A 412 6.55 -6.26 -3.15
N MET A 413 7.12 -5.46 -2.25
CA MET A 413 7.83 -5.96 -1.06
C MET A 413 7.44 -5.13 0.17
N ASN A 414 7.70 -5.65 1.36
CA ASN A 414 7.58 -4.90 2.60
C ASN A 414 8.66 -3.81 2.68
N ALA A 415 8.43 -2.77 3.48
CA ALA A 415 9.35 -1.65 3.69
C ALA A 415 10.73 -2.05 4.23
N ASN A 416 10.85 -3.24 4.82
CA ASN A 416 12.12 -3.83 5.27
C ASN A 416 12.79 -4.75 4.24
N GLY A 417 12.30 -4.81 3.00
CA GLY A 417 12.82 -5.67 1.92
C GLY A 417 12.31 -7.12 1.91
N SER A 418 11.57 -7.53 2.93
CA SER A 418 11.00 -8.88 3.00
C SER A 418 9.75 -9.03 2.13
N ASN A 419 9.28 -10.28 1.99
CA ASN A 419 8.00 -10.61 1.32
C ASN A 419 7.91 -10.12 -0.14
N LEU A 420 9.01 -10.21 -0.89
CA LEU A 420 9.01 -9.88 -2.32
C LEU A 420 8.05 -10.82 -3.06
N ARG A 421 7.08 -10.25 -3.76
CA ARG A 421 6.08 -10.99 -4.54
C ARG A 421 5.74 -10.32 -5.87
N LEU A 422 5.43 -11.14 -6.86
CA LEU A 422 4.86 -10.69 -8.12
C LEU A 422 3.41 -10.24 -7.90
N LEU A 423 3.08 -9.01 -8.30
CA LEU A 423 1.71 -8.51 -8.35
C LEU A 423 1.09 -8.76 -9.73
N TYR A 424 1.80 -8.38 -10.79
CA TYR A 424 1.38 -8.55 -12.17
C TYR A 424 2.56 -8.87 -13.07
N GLY A 425 2.46 -9.92 -13.85
CA GLY A 425 3.45 -10.33 -14.84
C GLY A 425 2.78 -11.06 -15.98
N GLY A 426 3.26 -10.82 -17.19
CA GLY A 426 2.70 -11.43 -18.39
C GLY A 426 3.66 -11.30 -19.59
N ASN A 427 3.10 -11.45 -20.79
CA ASN A 427 3.87 -11.32 -22.03
C ASN A 427 4.13 -9.85 -22.44
N SER A 428 3.48 -8.89 -21.77
CA SER A 428 3.68 -7.44 -21.99
C SER A 428 4.68 -6.85 -21.00
N ARG A 429 5.38 -5.78 -21.39
CA ARG A 429 6.25 -5.03 -20.47
C ARG A 429 5.40 -4.13 -19.58
N SER A 430 5.44 -4.38 -18.27
CA SER A 430 4.75 -3.61 -17.24
C SER A 430 5.76 -2.83 -16.41
N ILE A 431 5.66 -1.49 -16.39
CA ILE A 431 6.68 -0.59 -15.83
C ILE A 431 6.06 0.62 -15.12
N SER A 432 6.89 1.35 -14.38
CA SER A 432 6.57 2.64 -13.75
C SER A 432 5.29 2.59 -12.90
N PRO A 433 5.23 1.74 -11.86
CA PRO A 433 4.07 1.67 -11.00
C PRO A 433 3.90 2.95 -10.16
N SER A 434 2.66 3.22 -9.77
CA SER A 434 2.28 4.29 -8.84
C SER A 434 1.20 3.77 -7.91
N TRP A 435 1.42 3.87 -6.61
CA TRP A 435 0.47 3.42 -5.61
C TRP A 435 -0.61 4.48 -5.38
N SER A 436 -1.88 4.07 -5.29
CA SER A 436 -2.99 4.98 -4.98
C SER A 436 -2.97 5.41 -3.51
N PRO A 437 -3.62 6.53 -3.16
CA PRO A 437 -4.08 6.73 -1.79
C PRO A 437 -5.10 5.63 -1.44
N ARG A 438 -5.55 5.62 -0.17
CA ARG A 438 -6.70 4.81 0.22
C ARG A 438 -7.93 5.28 -0.56
N LEU A 439 -8.55 4.37 -1.30
CA LEU A 439 -9.77 4.61 -2.05
C LEU A 439 -10.99 4.34 -1.14
N LYS A 440 -12.02 5.16 -1.27
CA LYS A 440 -13.27 5.03 -0.50
C LYS A 440 -14.24 4.12 -1.22
#